data_49b8c1d5f46a1d1a728c1a0bb2235e1e
#
_entry.id   49b8c1d5f46a1d1a728c1a0bb2235e1e
#
_cell.length_a   1.000
_cell.length_b   1.000
_cell.length_c   1.000
_cell.angle_alpha   90.00
_cell.angle_beta   90.00
_cell.angle_gamma   90.00
#
_symmetry.space_group_name_H-M   'P 1'
#
loop_
_entity.id
_entity.type
_entity.pdbx_description
1 polymer ?
#
loop_
_entity_poly.entity_id
_entity_poly.type
_entity_poly.pdbx_seq_one_letter_code
_entity_poly.pdbx_strand_id
1 'polypeptide(L)'
;MAEEPSSPSPFGFGFELGLGTETLPIDPTAPANVTNQATYQKLALKPDISFGKFGIGLDVTLHFNIKPGQNGSNIEIYEPDWIPEKAGKTFFELYLPKIAYVRYGQKGETLFVKLGSFDDGTLGNGFIMGNYSNTRFLPETRIFGAALDIDGQLFDFPYVGIETFAGNLAKFDVFGTRLYVRPLAGTELPLLRNLQVGVTVAADSDPLRYASDTFKSSIGSADMVTITGLDTKLPVLNSPVVSMAVFADMAFEPKGRWGSMAGVGGKLVNLVLYGAQLRLLGPDFIPTYFDGSYDLFRHLKYEALQQEASGSAYAGWLANLGLSLLSDAIVFQASLDGPFAAAPASGGTITDYPHLRGVFTVAEGFLAGFSFDALYEKYYLGAPSALGGTGNIWKDLVSPENAVIGAKINYRTGPAVLSLLYNLHYDPATGSYVVTSSLMSSIQF
;
A
#
# COMPACT_ATOMS: atom_id res chain seq x y z
N MET A 1 13.03 -28.20 -23.51
CA MET A 1 11.82 -28.66 -22.83
C MET A 1 11.52 -27.55 -21.85
N ALA A 2 10.52 -26.74 -22.13
CA ALA A 2 10.03 -25.75 -21.17
C ALA A 2 9.25 -26.54 -20.12
N GLU A 3 9.65 -26.45 -18.84
CA GLU A 3 8.81 -26.89 -17.74
C GLU A 3 7.54 -26.06 -17.78
N GLU A 4 6.41 -26.72 -17.94
CA GLU A 4 5.11 -26.10 -17.69
C GLU A 4 5.11 -25.55 -16.26
N PRO A 5 4.57 -24.35 -16.02
CA PRO A 5 4.42 -23.84 -14.67
C PRO A 5 3.62 -24.89 -13.89
N SER A 6 4.19 -25.38 -12.80
CA SER A 6 3.57 -26.37 -11.93
C SER A 6 2.15 -25.90 -11.62
N SER A 7 1.15 -26.72 -12.01
CA SER A 7 -0.24 -26.46 -11.66
C SER A 7 -0.30 -26.25 -10.13
N PRO A 8 -0.95 -25.19 -9.65
CA PRO A 8 -1.07 -24.96 -8.21
C PRO A 8 -1.62 -26.24 -7.56
N SER A 9 -1.00 -26.67 -6.48
CA SER A 9 -1.49 -27.84 -5.74
C SER A 9 -2.97 -27.65 -5.44
N PRO A 10 -3.83 -28.66 -5.66
CA PRO A 10 -5.28 -28.49 -5.53
C PRO A 10 -5.73 -28.05 -4.15
N PHE A 11 -4.91 -28.22 -3.13
CA PHE A 11 -5.18 -27.82 -1.74
C PHE A 11 -3.86 -27.54 -1.02
N GLY A 12 -3.78 -26.39 -0.31
CA GLY A 12 -2.68 -26.03 0.57
C GLY A 12 -3.24 -25.68 1.95
N PHE A 13 -2.59 -26.18 3.00
CA PHE A 13 -2.87 -25.79 4.37
C PHE A 13 -1.55 -25.40 5.04
N GLY A 14 -1.48 -24.19 5.57
CA GLY A 14 -0.40 -23.70 6.39
C GLY A 14 -0.93 -23.30 7.77
N PHE A 15 -0.11 -23.45 8.78
CA PHE A 15 -0.44 -22.99 10.13
C PHE A 15 0.80 -22.40 10.80
N GLU A 16 0.67 -21.17 11.29
CA GLU A 16 1.70 -20.50 12.08
C GLU A 16 1.19 -20.28 13.50
N LEU A 17 1.98 -20.71 14.48
CA LEU A 17 1.77 -20.45 15.90
C LEU A 17 2.86 -19.49 16.39
N GLY A 18 2.49 -18.25 16.68
CA GLY A 18 3.40 -17.20 17.17
C GLY A 18 3.28 -17.04 18.69
N LEU A 19 4.43 -16.86 19.34
CA LEU A 19 4.53 -16.53 20.77
C LEU A 19 5.39 -15.28 20.93
N GLY A 20 4.98 -14.38 21.83
CA GLY A 20 5.70 -13.13 22.07
C GLY A 20 5.12 -12.35 23.24
N THR A 21 5.53 -11.09 23.31
CA THR A 21 4.96 -10.10 24.23
C THR A 21 4.66 -8.82 23.47
N GLU A 22 3.64 -8.10 23.89
CA GLU A 22 3.23 -6.82 23.33
C GLU A 22 2.81 -5.87 24.44
N THR A 23 3.21 -4.60 24.31
CA THR A 23 2.77 -3.56 25.24
C THR A 23 1.54 -2.88 24.68
N LEU A 24 0.43 -2.98 25.38
CA LEU A 24 -0.87 -2.48 24.97
C LEU A 24 -1.43 -1.51 26.00
N PRO A 25 -2.33 -0.58 25.63
CA PRO A 25 -3.06 0.25 26.57
C PRO A 25 -3.94 -0.64 27.47
N ILE A 26 -3.96 -0.36 28.76
CA ILE A 26 -4.84 -1.08 29.72
C ILE A 26 -6.31 -0.75 29.37
N ASP A 27 -6.57 0.50 29.06
CA ASP A 27 -7.86 0.99 28.56
C ASP A 27 -7.64 1.76 27.23
N PRO A 28 -7.95 1.15 26.08
CA PRO A 28 -7.80 1.81 24.76
C PRO A 28 -8.73 3.02 24.57
N THR A 29 -9.76 3.19 25.41
CA THR A 29 -10.68 4.32 25.32
C THR A 29 -10.20 5.54 26.09
N ALA A 30 -9.21 5.38 26.97
CA ALA A 30 -8.59 6.45 27.72
C ALA A 30 -7.45 7.12 26.91
N PRO A 31 -7.12 8.39 27.19
CA PRO A 31 -6.00 9.08 26.56
C PRO A 31 -4.69 8.28 26.69
N ALA A 32 -3.91 8.25 25.61
CA ALA A 32 -2.63 7.59 25.60
C ALA A 32 -1.65 8.27 26.59
N ASN A 33 -1.20 7.54 27.58
CA ASN A 33 -0.16 7.97 28.51
C ASN A 33 0.63 6.75 29.01
N VAL A 34 1.81 6.98 29.56
CA VAL A 34 2.72 5.92 30.05
C VAL A 34 2.09 5.08 31.17
N THR A 35 1.17 5.64 31.95
CA THR A 35 0.51 4.94 33.07
C THR A 35 -0.64 4.04 32.60
N ASN A 36 -1.12 4.22 31.36
CA ASN A 36 -2.17 3.41 30.75
C ASN A 36 -1.59 2.32 29.83
N GLN A 37 -0.43 1.76 30.14
CA GLN A 37 0.18 0.70 29.34
C GLN A 37 0.58 -0.48 30.23
N ALA A 38 0.43 -1.70 29.68
CA ALA A 38 0.92 -2.92 30.29
C ALA A 38 1.44 -3.89 29.21
N THR A 39 2.43 -4.70 29.58
CA THR A 39 2.94 -5.74 28.72
C THR A 39 2.14 -7.03 28.90
N TYR A 40 1.60 -7.54 27.81
CA TYR A 40 0.83 -8.79 27.76
C TYR A 40 1.64 -9.87 27.04
N GLN A 41 1.41 -11.12 27.38
CA GLN A 41 1.84 -12.25 26.59
C GLN A 41 0.94 -12.37 25.37
N LYS A 42 1.53 -12.73 24.23
CA LYS A 42 0.87 -12.81 22.92
C LYS A 42 0.93 -14.23 22.41
N LEU A 43 -0.23 -14.77 22.06
CA LEU A 43 -0.37 -16.02 21.31
C LEU A 43 -1.08 -15.70 20.00
N ALA A 44 -0.37 -15.87 18.87
CA ALA A 44 -0.93 -15.63 17.55
C ALA A 44 -1.16 -16.96 16.82
N LEU A 45 -2.38 -17.17 16.35
CA LEU A 45 -2.80 -18.32 15.55
C LEU A 45 -3.09 -17.85 14.14
N LYS A 46 -2.33 -18.33 13.15
CA LYS A 46 -2.44 -17.88 11.75
C LYS A 46 -2.59 -19.07 10.81
N PRO A 47 -3.80 -19.66 10.71
CA PRO A 47 -4.09 -20.63 9.68
C PRO A 47 -4.15 -19.96 8.30
N ASP A 48 -3.60 -20.63 7.30
CA ASP A 48 -3.63 -20.27 5.89
C ASP A 48 -4.15 -21.45 5.08
N ILE A 49 -5.19 -21.22 4.28
CA ILE A 49 -5.82 -22.25 3.47
C ILE A 49 -5.88 -21.74 2.03
N SER A 50 -5.39 -22.55 1.09
CA SER A 50 -5.48 -22.25 -0.32
C SER A 50 -6.10 -23.42 -1.10
N PHE A 51 -6.93 -23.08 -2.08
CA PHE A 51 -7.58 -24.03 -2.97
C PHE A 51 -7.68 -23.46 -4.40
N GLY A 52 -6.84 -23.93 -5.29
CA GLY A 52 -6.73 -23.39 -6.63
C GLY A 52 -6.42 -21.88 -6.62
N LYS A 53 -7.33 -21.07 -7.17
CA LYS A 53 -7.21 -19.60 -7.16
C LYS A 53 -7.67 -18.93 -5.86
N PHE A 54 -8.36 -19.67 -4.99
CA PHE A 54 -8.87 -19.17 -3.72
C PHE A 54 -7.82 -19.30 -2.61
N GLY A 55 -7.74 -18.32 -1.73
CA GLY A 55 -6.93 -18.37 -0.52
C GLY A 55 -7.57 -17.57 0.60
N ILE A 56 -7.44 -18.05 1.83
CA ILE A 56 -7.87 -17.36 3.04
C ILE A 56 -6.81 -17.55 4.13
N GLY A 57 -6.37 -16.45 4.71
CA GLY A 57 -5.51 -16.42 5.88
C GLY A 57 -6.21 -15.74 7.05
N LEU A 58 -6.05 -16.27 8.25
CA LEU A 58 -6.52 -15.63 9.48
C LEU A 58 -5.32 -15.17 10.30
N ASP A 59 -5.55 -14.18 11.18
CA ASP A 59 -4.60 -13.73 12.20
C ASP A 59 -5.36 -13.52 13.50
N VAL A 60 -5.50 -14.62 14.25
CA VAL A 60 -6.23 -14.63 15.52
C VAL A 60 -5.20 -14.51 16.64
N THR A 61 -5.09 -13.32 17.20
CA THR A 61 -4.16 -13.03 18.29
C THR A 61 -4.92 -12.91 19.61
N LEU A 62 -4.39 -13.59 20.63
CA LEU A 62 -4.86 -13.55 22.01
C LEU A 62 -3.77 -12.91 22.88
N HIS A 63 -4.11 -11.82 23.57
CA HIS A 63 -3.26 -11.24 24.60
C HIS A 63 -3.76 -11.64 25.99
N PHE A 64 -2.84 -11.98 26.89
CA PHE A 64 -3.18 -12.41 28.23
C PHE A 64 -2.05 -12.11 29.21
N ASN A 65 -2.40 -12.04 30.50
CA ASN A 65 -1.45 -11.99 31.60
C ASN A 65 -1.65 -13.19 32.52
N ILE A 66 -0.55 -13.66 33.09
CA ILE A 66 -0.57 -14.69 34.15
C ILE A 66 -0.32 -13.96 35.46
N LYS A 67 -1.36 -13.86 36.30
CA LYS A 67 -1.26 -13.24 37.63
C LYS A 67 -1.22 -14.31 38.72
N PRO A 68 -0.40 -14.13 39.77
CA PRO A 68 -0.46 -14.99 40.94
C PRO A 68 -1.86 -14.94 41.58
N GLY A 69 -2.48 -16.08 41.79
CA GLY A 69 -3.79 -16.18 42.46
C GLY A 69 -3.65 -16.93 43.80
N GLN A 70 -4.68 -16.89 44.64
CA GLN A 70 -4.69 -17.55 45.96
C GLN A 70 -4.56 -19.07 45.87
N ASN A 71 -4.97 -19.69 44.77
CA ASN A 71 -4.93 -21.14 44.52
C ASN A 71 -4.14 -21.53 43.27
N GLY A 72 -3.15 -20.72 42.86
CA GLY A 72 -2.37 -20.96 41.64
C GLY A 72 -2.29 -19.69 40.79
N SER A 73 -1.99 -19.87 39.50
CA SER A 73 -1.93 -18.74 38.53
C SER A 73 -3.27 -18.57 37.84
N ASN A 74 -3.77 -17.31 37.78
CA ASN A 74 -4.94 -16.95 37.02
C ASN A 74 -4.51 -16.36 35.65
N ILE A 75 -5.14 -16.81 34.57
CA ILE A 75 -4.98 -16.24 33.23
C ILE A 75 -6.05 -15.16 33.07
N GLU A 76 -5.61 -13.93 32.84
CA GLU A 76 -6.46 -12.80 32.53
C GLU A 76 -6.33 -12.44 31.07
N ILE A 77 -7.41 -12.62 30.33
CA ILE A 77 -7.46 -12.31 28.89
C ILE A 77 -7.65 -10.81 28.73
N TYR A 78 -6.96 -10.23 27.74
CA TYR A 78 -7.14 -8.83 27.36
C TYR A 78 -8.47 -8.67 26.60
N GLU A 79 -9.48 -8.19 27.31
CA GLU A 79 -10.86 -8.06 26.82
C GLU A 79 -10.99 -7.20 25.56
N PRO A 80 -10.22 -6.10 25.38
CA PRO A 80 -10.30 -5.28 24.15
C PRO A 80 -10.00 -6.03 22.84
N ASP A 81 -9.36 -7.18 22.87
CA ASP A 81 -9.18 -8.02 21.68
C ASP A 81 -10.50 -8.63 21.15
N TRP A 82 -11.52 -8.72 22.01
CA TRP A 82 -12.73 -9.49 21.74
C TRP A 82 -14.03 -8.74 21.99
N ILE A 83 -14.01 -7.68 22.78
CA ILE A 83 -15.20 -6.93 23.16
C ILE A 83 -15.12 -5.53 22.54
N PRO A 84 -15.97 -5.20 21.55
CA PRO A 84 -15.94 -3.93 20.83
C PRO A 84 -16.00 -2.70 21.76
N GLU A 85 -16.87 -2.73 22.75
CA GLU A 85 -17.06 -1.64 23.72
C GLU A 85 -15.80 -1.37 24.55
N LYS A 86 -15.05 -2.43 24.90
CA LYS A 86 -13.77 -2.34 25.63
C LYS A 86 -12.64 -1.84 24.74
N ALA A 87 -12.72 -2.14 23.45
CA ALA A 87 -11.76 -1.67 22.45
C ALA A 87 -12.03 -0.22 21.99
N GLY A 88 -13.20 0.33 22.27
CA GLY A 88 -13.65 1.60 21.68
C GLY A 88 -13.85 1.49 20.16
N LYS A 89 -14.19 0.31 19.66
CA LYS A 89 -14.30 -0.04 18.23
C LYS A 89 -15.69 -0.57 17.90
N THR A 90 -16.08 -0.43 16.65
CA THR A 90 -17.25 -1.14 16.12
C THR A 90 -16.93 -2.63 15.93
N PHE A 91 -17.97 -3.46 15.77
CA PHE A 91 -17.81 -4.88 15.46
C PHE A 91 -16.91 -5.11 14.24
N PHE A 92 -17.12 -4.37 13.16
CA PHE A 92 -16.33 -4.52 11.94
C PHE A 92 -14.86 -4.09 12.12
N GLU A 93 -14.60 -3.02 12.86
CA GLU A 93 -13.24 -2.58 13.16
C GLU A 93 -12.46 -3.57 14.01
N LEU A 94 -13.14 -4.35 14.85
CA LEU A 94 -12.50 -5.33 15.73
C LEU A 94 -12.30 -6.68 15.03
N TYR A 95 -13.29 -7.15 14.29
CA TYR A 95 -13.28 -8.52 13.79
C TYR A 95 -12.78 -8.68 12.36
N LEU A 96 -12.99 -7.72 11.46
CA LEU A 96 -12.45 -7.80 10.10
C LEU A 96 -10.92 -7.95 10.08
N PRO A 97 -10.13 -7.22 10.91
CA PRO A 97 -8.68 -7.37 10.92
C PRO A 97 -8.16 -8.75 11.40
N LYS A 98 -9.01 -9.59 11.99
CA LYS A 98 -8.66 -10.98 12.34
C LYS A 98 -8.62 -11.90 11.10
N ILE A 99 -9.20 -11.45 9.99
CA ILE A 99 -8.99 -12.04 8.68
C ILE A 99 -7.76 -11.35 8.07
N ALA A 100 -6.67 -12.10 7.88
CA ALA A 100 -5.46 -11.54 7.30
C ALA A 100 -5.69 -11.20 5.81
N TYR A 101 -6.29 -12.13 5.09
CA TYR A 101 -6.73 -11.94 3.71
C TYR A 101 -7.78 -12.96 3.27
N VAL A 102 -8.55 -12.59 2.25
CA VAL A 102 -9.28 -13.51 1.38
C VAL A 102 -8.95 -13.11 -0.05
N ARG A 103 -8.58 -14.05 -0.89
CA ARG A 103 -8.24 -13.76 -2.30
C ARG A 103 -8.84 -14.77 -3.24
N TYR A 104 -9.14 -14.32 -4.46
CA TYR A 104 -9.46 -15.15 -5.61
C TYR A 104 -8.81 -14.55 -6.86
N GLY A 105 -8.02 -15.36 -7.56
CA GLY A 105 -7.29 -14.92 -8.74
C GLY A 105 -6.14 -13.95 -8.46
N GLN A 106 -5.64 -13.35 -9.53
CA GLN A 106 -4.59 -12.32 -9.51
C GLN A 106 -5.06 -11.07 -10.25
N LYS A 107 -4.50 -9.91 -9.88
CA LYS A 107 -4.82 -8.64 -10.56
C LYS A 107 -4.48 -8.73 -12.05
N GLY A 108 -5.48 -8.34 -12.88
CA GLY A 108 -5.38 -8.47 -14.34
C GLY A 108 -5.99 -9.75 -14.92
N GLU A 109 -6.43 -10.70 -14.09
CA GLU A 109 -7.29 -11.80 -14.53
C GLU A 109 -8.73 -11.34 -14.74
N THR A 110 -9.56 -12.19 -15.36
CA THR A 110 -10.97 -11.87 -15.65
C THR A 110 -11.82 -11.67 -14.41
N LEU A 111 -11.45 -12.29 -13.30
CA LEU A 111 -12.01 -12.06 -11.97
C LEU A 111 -10.87 -12.03 -10.95
N PHE A 112 -10.76 -10.92 -10.27
CA PHE A 112 -9.85 -10.75 -9.13
C PHE A 112 -10.63 -10.23 -7.94
N VAL A 113 -10.45 -10.89 -6.79
CA VAL A 113 -10.98 -10.44 -5.49
C VAL A 113 -9.85 -10.50 -4.48
N LYS A 114 -9.65 -9.44 -3.74
CA LYS A 114 -8.75 -9.41 -2.58
C LYS A 114 -9.43 -8.63 -1.46
N LEU A 115 -9.56 -9.25 -0.30
CA LEU A 115 -10.00 -8.63 0.94
C LEU A 115 -8.86 -8.71 1.94
N GLY A 116 -8.66 -7.69 2.76
CA GLY A 116 -7.60 -7.68 3.78
C GLY A 116 -6.60 -6.54 3.62
N SER A 117 -5.32 -6.86 3.82
CA SER A 117 -4.23 -5.90 3.71
C SER A 117 -3.73 -5.75 2.28
N PHE A 118 -3.40 -4.51 1.89
CA PHE A 118 -2.90 -4.12 0.57
C PHE A 118 -1.63 -3.30 0.72
N ASP A 119 -0.71 -3.47 -0.21
CA ASP A 119 0.49 -2.66 -0.41
C ASP A 119 0.69 -2.24 -1.88
N ASP A 120 -0.29 -2.60 -2.72
CA ASP A 120 -0.25 -2.49 -4.18
C ASP A 120 -1.57 -1.98 -4.80
N GLY A 121 -2.46 -1.36 -4.01
CA GLY A 121 -3.75 -0.85 -4.48
C GLY A 121 -3.60 0.14 -5.63
N THR A 122 -4.01 -0.26 -6.85
CA THR A 122 -3.84 0.55 -8.05
C THR A 122 -5.09 0.50 -8.92
N LEU A 123 -5.54 1.64 -9.42
CA LEU A 123 -6.61 1.76 -10.41
C LEU A 123 -6.03 2.28 -11.73
N GLY A 124 -6.41 1.63 -12.83
CA GLY A 124 -5.94 1.99 -14.17
C GLY A 124 -4.43 1.94 -14.33
N ASN A 125 -3.84 3.06 -14.72
CA ASN A 125 -2.38 3.21 -14.89
C ASN A 125 -1.69 3.80 -13.64
N GLY A 126 -2.44 4.05 -12.54
CA GLY A 126 -1.88 4.50 -11.27
C GLY A 126 -1.69 6.02 -11.13
N PHE A 127 -2.23 6.83 -12.03
CA PHE A 127 -2.04 8.28 -11.98
C PHE A 127 -2.87 8.98 -10.88
N ILE A 128 -4.02 8.40 -10.49
CA ILE A 128 -4.85 8.86 -9.37
C ILE A 128 -4.56 8.03 -8.12
N MET A 129 -4.66 6.69 -8.24
CA MET A 129 -4.39 5.74 -7.17
C MET A 129 -3.36 4.73 -7.65
N GLY A 130 -2.19 4.74 -7.03
CA GLY A 130 -1.08 3.87 -7.41
C GLY A 130 -0.28 3.37 -6.22
N ASN A 131 -0.16 2.05 -6.09
CA ASN A 131 0.51 1.37 -4.98
C ASN A 131 -0.03 1.77 -3.60
N TYR A 132 -1.31 2.16 -3.47
CA TYR A 132 -1.91 2.48 -2.19
C TYR A 132 -1.72 1.33 -1.20
N SER A 133 -1.37 1.67 0.04
CA SER A 133 -1.12 0.70 1.08
C SER A 133 -1.90 1.03 2.35
N ASN A 134 -2.65 0.06 2.86
CA ASN A 134 -3.30 0.15 4.17
C ASN A 134 -2.51 -0.59 5.26
N THR A 135 -1.22 -0.89 5.02
CA THR A 135 -0.36 -1.64 5.95
C THR A 135 0.63 -0.76 6.71
N ARG A 136 0.58 0.56 6.52
CA ARG A 136 1.57 1.50 7.07
C ARG A 136 1.54 1.63 8.60
N PHE A 137 0.45 1.24 9.23
CA PHE A 137 0.30 1.22 10.69
C PHE A 137 0.54 -0.16 11.32
N LEU A 138 1.03 -1.14 10.54
CA LEU A 138 1.45 -2.43 11.10
C LEU A 138 2.74 -2.26 11.92
N PRO A 139 2.93 -3.01 12.99
CA PRO A 139 2.06 -4.08 13.53
C PRO A 139 0.90 -3.59 14.41
N GLU A 140 0.86 -2.29 14.80
CA GLU A 140 -0.05 -1.74 15.80
C GLU A 140 -1.51 -1.79 15.35
N THR A 141 -1.75 -1.45 14.08
CA THR A 141 -3.11 -1.41 13.52
C THR A 141 -3.15 -2.10 12.17
N ARG A 142 -3.98 -3.14 12.07
CA ARG A 142 -4.32 -3.76 10.80
C ARG A 142 -5.61 -3.14 10.27
N ILE A 143 -5.56 -2.65 9.04
CA ILE A 143 -6.71 -2.14 8.30
C ILE A 143 -7.15 -3.22 7.31
N PHE A 144 -8.46 -3.42 7.20
CA PHE A 144 -9.06 -4.41 6.32
C PHE A 144 -9.76 -3.73 5.16
N GLY A 145 -9.19 -3.85 3.97
CA GLY A 145 -9.71 -3.28 2.74
C GLY A 145 -10.30 -4.31 1.79
N ALA A 146 -10.70 -3.88 0.60
CA ALA A 146 -11.23 -4.72 -0.46
C ALA A 146 -10.81 -4.22 -1.85
N ALA A 147 -10.59 -5.14 -2.78
CA ALA A 147 -10.52 -4.90 -4.21
C ALA A 147 -11.33 -5.96 -4.95
N LEU A 148 -12.03 -5.54 -5.99
CA LEU A 148 -12.78 -6.41 -6.89
C LEU A 148 -12.61 -5.88 -8.31
N ASP A 149 -12.00 -6.70 -9.18
CA ASP A 149 -11.89 -6.42 -10.60
C ASP A 149 -12.66 -7.49 -11.38
N ILE A 150 -13.50 -7.04 -12.30
CA ILE A 150 -14.27 -7.90 -13.19
C ILE A 150 -14.04 -7.45 -14.62
N ASP A 151 -13.52 -8.36 -15.44
CA ASP A 151 -13.44 -8.17 -16.88
C ASP A 151 -14.65 -8.84 -17.55
N GLY A 152 -15.28 -8.18 -18.49
CA GLY A 152 -16.43 -8.71 -19.20
C GLY A 152 -16.17 -10.00 -19.98
N GLN A 153 -14.90 -10.35 -20.24
CA GLN A 153 -14.52 -11.66 -20.78
C GLN A 153 -15.01 -12.82 -19.89
N LEU A 154 -15.24 -12.59 -18.60
CA LEU A 154 -15.84 -13.57 -17.69
C LEU A 154 -17.23 -14.02 -18.16
N PHE A 155 -17.93 -13.16 -18.90
CA PHE A 155 -19.31 -13.36 -19.41
C PHE A 155 -19.35 -13.41 -20.95
N ASP A 156 -18.22 -13.71 -21.60
CA ASP A 156 -18.07 -13.68 -23.07
C ASP A 156 -18.39 -12.29 -23.69
N PHE A 157 -18.27 -11.23 -22.91
CA PHE A 157 -18.51 -9.84 -23.34
C PHE A 157 -17.25 -8.97 -23.12
N PRO A 158 -16.21 -9.07 -23.98
CA PRO A 158 -14.89 -8.49 -23.76
C PRO A 158 -14.82 -6.96 -23.86
N TYR A 159 -15.95 -6.27 -24.03
CA TYR A 159 -16.00 -4.85 -24.32
C TYR A 159 -15.87 -3.94 -23.09
N VAL A 160 -16.12 -4.43 -21.90
CA VAL A 160 -16.18 -3.63 -20.68
C VAL A 160 -15.48 -4.33 -19.53
N GLY A 161 -15.09 -3.56 -18.52
CA GLY A 161 -14.62 -4.07 -17.25
C GLY A 161 -14.68 -3.00 -16.16
N ILE A 162 -14.57 -3.45 -14.92
CA ILE A 162 -14.59 -2.62 -13.73
C ILE A 162 -13.46 -3.03 -12.80
N GLU A 163 -12.79 -2.05 -12.23
CA GLU A 163 -11.85 -2.20 -11.12
C GLU A 163 -12.40 -1.40 -9.94
N THR A 164 -12.41 -1.98 -8.74
CA THR A 164 -12.89 -1.30 -7.53
C THR A 164 -11.92 -1.48 -6.39
N PHE A 165 -11.90 -0.52 -5.49
CA PHE A 165 -11.02 -0.53 -4.34
C PHE A 165 -11.67 0.18 -3.15
N ALA A 166 -11.48 -0.36 -1.93
CA ALA A 166 -11.77 0.29 -0.67
C ALA A 166 -10.62 0.02 0.30
N GLY A 167 -9.95 1.08 0.77
CA GLY A 167 -8.79 0.98 1.67
C GLY A 167 -9.16 0.43 3.05
N ASN A 168 -10.35 0.76 3.53
CA ASN A 168 -10.87 0.36 4.83
C ASN A 168 -12.36 0.04 4.74
N LEU A 169 -12.74 -1.24 4.80
CA LEU A 169 -14.14 -1.66 4.75
C LEU A 169 -14.93 -1.31 6.01
N ALA A 170 -14.29 -1.21 7.17
CA ALA A 170 -14.98 -0.89 8.40
C ALA A 170 -15.44 0.57 8.47
N LYS A 171 -14.72 1.48 7.81
CA LYS A 171 -14.99 2.93 7.80
C LYS A 171 -15.44 3.44 6.43
N PHE A 172 -15.05 2.76 5.37
CA PHE A 172 -15.33 3.13 3.99
C PHE A 172 -14.91 4.57 3.66
N ASP A 173 -13.71 4.94 4.12
CA ASP A 173 -13.16 6.30 3.98
C ASP A 173 -12.44 6.51 2.66
N VAL A 174 -11.47 5.65 2.30
CA VAL A 174 -10.78 5.69 1.01
C VAL A 174 -11.36 4.63 0.09
N PHE A 175 -11.89 5.04 -1.03
CA PHE A 175 -12.46 4.13 -2.02
C PHE A 175 -12.28 4.68 -3.44
N GLY A 176 -12.36 3.79 -4.43
CA GLY A 176 -12.26 4.17 -5.82
C GLY A 176 -12.83 3.13 -6.75
N THR A 177 -13.16 3.56 -7.95
CA THR A 177 -13.62 2.69 -9.02
C THR A 177 -13.11 3.21 -10.37
N ARG A 178 -12.79 2.28 -11.24
CA ARG A 178 -12.50 2.53 -12.66
C ARG A 178 -13.41 1.68 -13.51
N LEU A 179 -14.13 2.32 -14.41
CA LEU A 179 -14.87 1.66 -15.48
C LEU A 179 -14.09 1.82 -16.77
N TYR A 180 -13.92 0.76 -17.53
CA TYR A 180 -13.24 0.85 -18.81
C TYR A 180 -13.98 0.11 -19.91
N VAL A 181 -13.78 0.56 -21.14
CA VAL A 181 -14.29 -0.07 -22.36
C VAL A 181 -13.15 -0.44 -23.28
N ARG A 182 -13.35 -1.49 -24.07
CA ARG A 182 -12.52 -1.86 -25.23
C ARG A 182 -13.32 -1.63 -26.51
N PRO A 183 -13.33 -0.38 -27.04
CA PRO A 183 -14.23 -0.06 -28.15
C PRO A 183 -13.92 -0.84 -29.43
N LEU A 184 -12.69 -1.33 -29.56
CA LEU A 184 -12.21 -2.05 -30.73
C LEU A 184 -12.06 -3.56 -30.50
N ALA A 185 -12.64 -4.13 -29.42
CA ALA A 185 -12.49 -5.55 -29.08
C ALA A 185 -13.04 -6.50 -30.17
N GLY A 186 -14.04 -6.07 -30.93
CA GLY A 186 -14.62 -6.85 -32.04
C GLY A 186 -13.91 -6.70 -33.39
N THR A 187 -12.80 -5.94 -33.47
CA THR A 187 -12.08 -5.74 -34.73
C THR A 187 -11.05 -6.82 -34.99
N GLU A 188 -10.75 -7.05 -36.27
CA GLU A 188 -9.67 -7.98 -36.69
C GLU A 188 -8.26 -7.37 -36.55
N LEU A 189 -8.14 -6.15 -36.04
CA LEU A 189 -6.86 -5.47 -35.85
C LEU A 189 -6.21 -5.92 -34.53
N PRO A 190 -5.21 -6.85 -34.56
CA PRO A 190 -4.73 -7.51 -33.33
C PRO A 190 -4.15 -6.54 -32.31
N LEU A 191 -3.57 -5.44 -32.77
CA LEU A 191 -2.99 -4.40 -31.91
C LEU A 191 -4.09 -3.59 -31.20
N LEU A 192 -5.09 -3.13 -31.96
CA LEU A 192 -6.08 -2.15 -31.45
C LEU A 192 -7.21 -2.81 -30.64
N ARG A 193 -7.49 -4.09 -30.84
CA ARG A 193 -8.58 -4.79 -30.13
C ARG A 193 -8.46 -4.74 -28.61
N ASN A 194 -7.22 -4.55 -28.08
CA ASN A 194 -6.93 -4.49 -26.65
C ASN A 194 -6.84 -3.05 -26.14
N LEU A 195 -7.14 -2.04 -26.97
CA LEU A 195 -7.22 -0.65 -26.53
C LEU A 195 -8.29 -0.52 -25.44
N GLN A 196 -7.88 -0.04 -24.27
CA GLN A 196 -8.76 0.31 -23.16
C GLN A 196 -8.90 1.83 -23.09
N VAL A 197 -10.10 2.31 -22.82
CA VAL A 197 -10.40 3.69 -22.45
C VAL A 197 -11.20 3.62 -21.15
N GLY A 198 -10.74 4.30 -20.11
CA GLY A 198 -11.29 4.21 -18.77
C GLY A 198 -11.67 5.57 -18.20
N VAL A 199 -12.57 5.52 -17.21
CA VAL A 199 -12.92 6.63 -16.33
C VAL A 199 -12.69 6.16 -14.90
N THR A 200 -11.93 6.92 -14.13
CA THR A 200 -11.61 6.62 -12.74
C THR A 200 -12.18 7.70 -11.83
N VAL A 201 -12.75 7.27 -10.71
CA VAL A 201 -13.15 8.13 -9.59
C VAL A 201 -12.56 7.51 -8.33
N ALA A 202 -11.81 8.29 -7.55
CA ALA A 202 -11.35 7.90 -6.23
C ALA A 202 -11.65 9.01 -5.22
N ALA A 203 -12.00 8.63 -4.00
CA ALA A 203 -12.41 9.57 -2.98
C ALA A 203 -11.93 9.17 -1.58
N ASP A 204 -11.78 10.18 -0.73
CA ASP A 204 -11.58 10.06 0.71
C ASP A 204 -12.65 10.86 1.45
N SER A 205 -13.51 10.18 2.20
CA SER A 205 -14.61 10.79 2.95
C SER A 205 -14.20 11.31 4.33
N ASP A 206 -12.98 10.99 4.81
CA ASP A 206 -12.48 11.43 6.12
C ASP A 206 -10.97 11.70 6.08
N PRO A 207 -10.53 12.74 5.33
CA PRO A 207 -9.11 13.01 5.12
C PRO A 207 -8.33 13.38 6.39
N LEU A 208 -9.02 13.68 7.51
CA LEU A 208 -8.41 13.98 8.80
C LEU A 208 -8.39 12.79 9.77
N ARG A 209 -8.79 11.59 9.35
CA ARG A 209 -8.97 10.41 10.21
C ARG A 209 -7.84 10.18 11.21
N TYR A 210 -6.62 10.17 10.76
CA TYR A 210 -5.45 9.86 11.60
C TYR A 210 -4.72 11.09 12.14
N ALA A 211 -5.16 12.30 11.77
CA ALA A 211 -4.55 13.53 12.24
C ALA A 211 -4.75 13.74 13.75
N SER A 212 -3.83 14.48 14.36
CA SER A 212 -3.94 14.88 15.78
C SER A 212 -5.20 15.71 16.04
N ASP A 213 -5.69 15.69 17.27
CA ASP A 213 -6.85 16.50 17.65
C ASP A 213 -6.58 18.00 17.51
N THR A 214 -5.32 18.43 17.74
CA THR A 214 -4.89 19.81 17.51
C THR A 214 -5.01 20.18 16.04
N PHE A 215 -4.54 19.31 15.12
CA PHE A 215 -4.65 19.55 13.68
C PHE A 215 -6.11 19.55 13.22
N LYS A 216 -6.92 18.57 13.67
CA LYS A 216 -8.38 18.55 13.40
C LYS A 216 -9.06 19.84 13.85
N SER A 217 -8.70 20.33 15.04
CA SER A 217 -9.29 21.58 15.58
C SER A 217 -8.86 22.82 14.78
N SER A 218 -7.67 22.84 14.17
CA SER A 218 -7.20 23.95 13.35
C SER A 218 -7.90 24.02 11.99
N ILE A 219 -8.26 22.87 11.42
CA ILE A 219 -8.97 22.78 10.13
C ILE A 219 -10.49 22.91 10.31
N GLY A 220 -11.03 22.37 11.41
CA GLY A 220 -12.47 22.25 11.64
C GLY A 220 -13.09 21.05 10.94
N SER A 221 -14.16 21.27 10.17
CA SER A 221 -14.77 20.20 9.37
C SER A 221 -14.01 19.99 8.07
N ALA A 222 -13.78 18.72 7.71
CA ALA A 222 -13.20 18.37 6.42
C ALA A 222 -14.29 17.91 5.45
N ASP A 223 -14.16 18.39 4.21
CA ASP A 223 -14.96 17.92 3.10
C ASP A 223 -14.34 16.67 2.47
N MET A 224 -15.17 15.86 1.83
CA MET A 224 -14.71 14.71 1.05
C MET A 224 -13.80 15.17 -0.10
N VAL A 225 -12.64 14.56 -0.22
CA VAL A 225 -11.77 14.72 -1.39
C VAL A 225 -12.24 13.77 -2.48
N THR A 226 -12.49 14.27 -3.68
CA THR A 226 -12.83 13.45 -4.84
C THR A 226 -11.93 13.82 -6.00
N ILE A 227 -11.28 12.82 -6.58
CA ILE A 227 -10.40 12.94 -7.74
C ILE A 227 -10.97 12.09 -8.87
N THR A 228 -11.04 12.67 -10.05
CA THR A 228 -11.60 12.02 -11.23
C THR A 228 -10.59 12.02 -12.37
N GLY A 229 -10.67 11.07 -13.26
CA GLY A 229 -9.80 11.06 -14.44
C GLY A 229 -10.27 10.17 -15.55
N LEU A 230 -9.59 10.37 -16.68
CA LEU A 230 -9.71 9.58 -17.89
C LEU A 230 -8.38 8.90 -18.15
N ASP A 231 -8.41 7.69 -18.62
CA ASP A 231 -7.21 6.96 -18.97
C ASP A 231 -7.36 6.18 -20.28
N THR A 232 -6.22 5.89 -20.88
CA THR A 232 -6.14 4.95 -22.01
C THR A 232 -4.92 4.08 -21.85
N LYS A 233 -5.03 2.83 -22.32
CA LYS A 233 -3.95 1.83 -22.29
C LYS A 233 -4.02 0.95 -23.53
N LEU A 234 -2.91 0.81 -24.20
CA LEU A 234 -2.76 -0.03 -25.37
C LEU A 234 -1.56 -0.97 -25.20
N PRO A 235 -1.77 -2.28 -24.99
CA PRO A 235 -0.71 -3.27 -25.12
C PRO A 235 -0.23 -3.34 -26.57
N VAL A 236 1.04 -2.95 -26.81
CA VAL A 236 1.65 -2.89 -28.16
C VAL A 236 2.38 -4.17 -28.48
N LEU A 237 3.09 -4.74 -27.49
CA LEU A 237 3.81 -5.99 -27.60
C LEU A 237 3.42 -6.90 -26.44
N ASN A 238 3.21 -8.17 -26.75
CA ASN A 238 2.94 -9.19 -25.73
C ASN A 238 3.53 -10.53 -26.19
N SER A 239 4.79 -10.73 -25.84
CA SER A 239 5.52 -11.96 -26.12
C SER A 239 6.22 -12.45 -24.85
N PRO A 240 6.68 -13.71 -24.79
CA PRO A 240 7.46 -14.22 -23.65
C PRO A 240 8.78 -13.48 -23.41
N VAL A 241 9.32 -12.82 -24.46
CA VAL A 241 10.61 -12.10 -24.36
C VAL A 241 10.39 -10.62 -24.03
N VAL A 242 9.37 -10.00 -24.62
CA VAL A 242 9.11 -8.56 -24.46
C VAL A 242 7.62 -8.31 -24.36
N SER A 243 7.21 -7.61 -23.31
CA SER A 243 5.91 -6.96 -23.27
C SER A 243 6.08 -5.44 -23.22
N MET A 244 5.19 -4.73 -23.87
CA MET A 244 5.16 -3.26 -23.88
C MET A 244 3.72 -2.77 -24.00
N ALA A 245 3.37 -1.83 -23.17
CA ALA A 245 2.13 -1.07 -23.26
C ALA A 245 2.46 0.42 -23.30
N VAL A 246 1.70 1.17 -24.09
CA VAL A 246 1.65 2.63 -24.03
C VAL A 246 0.36 3.05 -23.33
N PHE A 247 0.41 4.15 -22.60
CA PHE A 247 -0.72 4.62 -21.83
C PHE A 247 -0.70 6.13 -21.67
N ALA A 248 -1.86 6.72 -21.41
CA ALA A 248 -1.99 8.15 -21.10
C ALA A 248 -3.18 8.35 -20.17
N ASP A 249 -3.03 9.31 -19.25
CA ASP A 249 -4.04 9.65 -18.26
C ASP A 249 -4.20 11.16 -18.19
N MET A 250 -5.40 11.59 -17.77
CA MET A 250 -5.71 12.94 -17.36
C MET A 250 -6.54 12.91 -16.09
N ALA A 251 -6.17 13.67 -15.09
CA ALA A 251 -6.83 13.67 -13.79
C ALA A 251 -7.15 15.11 -13.34
N PHE A 252 -8.20 15.21 -12.52
CA PHE A 252 -8.74 16.46 -11.99
C PHE A 252 -8.92 16.32 -10.48
N GLU A 253 -8.32 17.24 -9.75
CA GLU A 253 -8.43 17.41 -8.31
C GLU A 253 -9.34 18.61 -7.98
N PRO A 254 -9.76 18.76 -6.71
CA PRO A 254 -10.51 19.93 -6.26
C PRO A 254 -9.84 21.26 -6.61
N LYS A 255 -10.65 22.32 -6.68
CA LYS A 255 -10.23 23.70 -7.00
C LYS A 255 -9.57 23.86 -8.37
N GLY A 256 -9.97 23.05 -9.34
CA GLY A 256 -9.54 23.17 -10.73
C GLY A 256 -8.10 22.73 -11.01
N ARG A 257 -7.46 22.01 -10.08
CA ARG A 257 -6.16 21.39 -10.33
C ARG A 257 -6.31 20.26 -11.34
N TRP A 258 -5.34 20.12 -12.21
CA TRP A 258 -5.34 19.08 -13.24
C TRP A 258 -3.93 18.56 -13.50
N GLY A 259 -3.84 17.36 -13.98
CA GLY A 259 -2.60 16.76 -14.41
C GLY A 259 -2.84 15.80 -15.57
N SER A 260 -1.83 15.63 -16.40
CA SER A 260 -1.83 14.62 -17.45
C SER A 260 -0.49 13.93 -17.54
N MET A 261 -0.50 12.69 -18.02
CA MET A 261 0.72 11.94 -18.29
C MET A 261 0.57 11.09 -19.53
N ALA A 262 1.70 10.80 -20.16
CA ALA A 262 1.82 9.76 -21.18
C ALA A 262 3.05 8.91 -20.86
N GLY A 263 2.95 7.61 -21.07
CA GLY A 263 4.01 6.71 -20.67
C GLY A 263 4.07 5.42 -21.45
N VAL A 264 5.15 4.70 -21.20
CA VAL A 264 5.42 3.37 -21.72
C VAL A 264 5.94 2.50 -20.59
N GLY A 265 5.54 1.24 -20.56
CA GLY A 265 6.01 0.28 -19.57
C GLY A 265 5.85 -1.16 -20.06
N GLY A 266 6.58 -2.06 -19.41
CA GLY A 266 6.55 -3.47 -19.79
C GLY A 266 7.57 -4.32 -19.06
N LYS A 267 7.81 -5.50 -19.63
CA LYS A 267 8.80 -6.48 -19.15
C LYS A 267 9.76 -6.89 -20.28
N LEU A 268 11.01 -7.11 -19.92
CA LEU A 268 12.03 -7.70 -20.79
C LEU A 268 12.46 -9.04 -20.20
N VAL A 269 12.38 -10.10 -20.99
CA VAL A 269 12.84 -11.49 -20.69
C VAL A 269 12.27 -12.00 -19.36
N ASN A 270 11.08 -11.54 -18.95
CA ASN A 270 10.47 -11.76 -17.62
C ASN A 270 11.38 -11.42 -16.42
N LEU A 271 12.46 -10.72 -16.66
CA LEU A 271 13.50 -10.39 -15.68
C LEU A 271 13.48 -8.91 -15.30
N VAL A 272 13.31 -8.03 -16.29
CA VAL A 272 13.37 -6.58 -16.10
C VAL A 272 11.99 -5.98 -16.30
N LEU A 273 11.49 -5.32 -15.28
CA LEU A 273 10.33 -4.41 -15.35
C LEU A 273 10.85 -3.02 -15.68
N TYR A 274 10.23 -2.33 -16.60
CA TYR A 274 10.59 -0.96 -16.95
C TYR A 274 9.37 -0.08 -17.16
N GLY A 275 9.52 1.20 -16.93
CA GLY A 275 8.50 2.19 -17.23
C GLY A 275 9.07 3.59 -17.24
N ALA A 276 8.47 4.44 -18.05
CA ALA A 276 8.76 5.86 -18.10
C ALA A 276 7.49 6.65 -18.41
N GLN A 277 7.36 7.80 -17.79
CA GLN A 277 6.23 8.73 -17.99
C GLN A 277 6.76 10.13 -18.17
N LEU A 278 6.13 10.87 -19.09
CA LEU A 278 6.18 12.31 -19.16
C LEU A 278 4.89 12.86 -18.57
N ARG A 279 5.01 13.87 -17.73
CA ARG A 279 3.90 14.47 -17.00
C ARG A 279 3.80 15.94 -17.32
N LEU A 280 2.58 16.44 -17.52
CA LEU A 280 2.27 17.88 -17.57
C LEU A 280 1.26 18.14 -16.45
N LEU A 281 1.70 18.87 -15.45
CA LEU A 281 0.99 19.08 -14.21
C LEU A 281 0.61 20.54 -14.07
N GLY A 282 -0.65 20.80 -13.79
CA GLY A 282 -1.15 22.13 -13.43
C GLY A 282 -0.60 22.58 -12.08
N PRO A 283 -0.84 23.84 -11.70
CA PRO A 283 -0.38 24.36 -10.42
C PRO A 283 -0.84 23.49 -9.25
N ASP A 284 0.08 23.12 -8.37
CA ASP A 284 -0.15 22.36 -7.13
C ASP A 284 -0.94 21.05 -7.30
N PHE A 285 -0.97 20.48 -8.52
CA PHE A 285 -1.54 19.15 -8.74
C PHE A 285 -0.62 18.08 -8.13
N ILE A 286 -1.19 17.13 -7.38
CA ILE A 286 -0.46 16.05 -6.68
C ILE A 286 -0.63 14.75 -7.46
N PRO A 287 0.31 14.34 -8.32
CA PRO A 287 0.20 13.11 -9.08
C PRO A 287 0.22 11.90 -8.15
N THR A 288 -0.61 10.89 -8.45
CA THR A 288 -0.78 9.71 -7.59
C THR A 288 -1.20 10.11 -6.17
N TYR A 289 -2.25 10.94 -6.07
CA TYR A 289 -2.73 11.46 -4.79
C TYR A 289 -2.92 10.36 -3.74
N PHE A 290 -3.52 9.24 -4.13
CA PHE A 290 -3.68 8.04 -3.30
C PHE A 290 -2.49 7.09 -3.54
N ASP A 291 -1.33 7.42 -2.97
CA ASP A 291 -0.09 6.65 -3.10
C ASP A 291 0.13 5.63 -1.97
N GLY A 292 1.29 4.99 -1.95
CA GLY A 292 1.65 3.97 -0.98
C GLY A 292 1.79 4.44 0.47
N SER A 293 1.98 5.73 0.70
CA SER A 293 2.07 6.35 2.03
C SER A 293 0.91 7.30 2.31
N TYR A 294 -0.17 7.21 1.52
CA TYR A 294 -1.32 8.10 1.64
C TYR A 294 -1.85 8.22 3.07
N ASP A 295 -2.08 7.11 3.76
CA ASP A 295 -2.67 7.11 5.11
C ASP A 295 -1.81 7.87 6.15
N LEU A 296 -0.48 7.92 5.94
CA LEU A 296 0.43 8.68 6.80
C LEU A 296 0.33 10.19 6.58
N PHE A 297 0.16 10.60 5.32
CA PHE A 297 0.23 12.00 4.90
C PHE A 297 -1.11 12.58 4.44
N ARG A 298 -2.22 11.84 4.57
CA ARG A 298 -3.54 12.23 4.01
C ARG A 298 -4.03 13.60 4.48
N HIS A 299 -3.81 13.94 5.75
CA HIS A 299 -4.19 15.24 6.32
C HIS A 299 -3.34 16.40 5.77
N LEU A 300 -2.04 16.19 5.49
CA LEU A 300 -1.16 17.17 4.86
C LEU A 300 -1.51 17.36 3.39
N LYS A 301 -1.82 16.27 2.67
CA LYS A 301 -2.31 16.35 1.30
C LYS A 301 -3.66 17.07 1.23
N TYR A 302 -4.55 16.83 2.20
CA TYR A 302 -5.81 17.55 2.32
C TYR A 302 -5.58 19.05 2.55
N GLU A 303 -4.70 19.42 3.50
CA GLU A 303 -4.34 20.82 3.76
C GLU A 303 -3.81 21.51 2.50
N ALA A 304 -2.94 20.83 1.74
CA ALA A 304 -2.44 21.35 0.47
C ALA A 304 -3.57 21.59 -0.54
N LEU A 305 -4.58 20.73 -0.61
CA LEU A 305 -5.75 20.93 -1.48
C LEU A 305 -6.66 22.06 -1.01
N GLN A 306 -6.63 22.46 0.27
CA GLN A 306 -7.43 23.59 0.77
C GLN A 306 -6.89 24.94 0.34
N GLN A 307 -5.62 25.02 -0.03
CA GLN A 307 -5.01 26.23 -0.55
C GLN A 307 -5.49 26.49 -2.00
N GLU A 308 -5.60 27.76 -2.40
CA GLU A 308 -5.83 28.08 -3.81
C GLU A 308 -4.62 27.71 -4.64
N ALA A 309 -4.86 27.07 -5.80
CA ALA A 309 -3.79 26.69 -6.70
C ALA A 309 -3.01 27.92 -7.17
N SER A 310 -1.71 27.90 -7.00
CA SER A 310 -0.82 29.03 -7.30
C SER A 310 0.35 28.57 -8.18
N GLY A 311 0.92 29.53 -8.93
CA GLY A 311 2.06 29.25 -9.81
C GLY A 311 1.66 28.88 -11.24
N SER A 312 2.53 28.17 -11.94
CA SER A 312 2.37 27.80 -13.34
C SER A 312 2.37 26.28 -13.52
N ALA A 313 1.73 25.81 -14.57
CA ALA A 313 1.87 24.43 -14.98
C ALA A 313 3.34 24.09 -15.29
N TYR A 314 3.77 22.90 -14.96
CA TYR A 314 5.14 22.44 -15.16
C TYR A 314 5.18 21.04 -15.76
N ALA A 315 6.33 20.71 -16.37
CA ALA A 315 6.60 19.38 -16.88
C ALA A 315 7.39 18.57 -15.86
N GLY A 316 7.02 17.31 -15.68
CA GLY A 316 7.67 16.35 -14.81
C GLY A 316 7.88 15.02 -15.50
N TRP A 317 8.49 14.10 -14.80
CA TRP A 317 8.81 12.76 -15.28
C TRP A 317 8.65 11.74 -14.16
N LEU A 318 8.47 10.48 -14.55
CA LEU A 318 8.62 9.31 -13.69
C LEU A 318 9.38 8.23 -14.45
N ALA A 319 10.32 7.58 -13.78
CA ALA A 319 10.99 6.39 -14.27
C ALA A 319 10.87 5.27 -13.22
N ASN A 320 10.60 4.06 -13.66
CA ASN A 320 10.65 2.87 -12.83
C ASN A 320 11.51 1.77 -13.45
N LEU A 321 12.18 1.04 -12.59
CA LEU A 321 12.99 -0.12 -12.95
C LEU A 321 12.75 -1.20 -11.91
N GLY A 322 12.49 -2.43 -12.38
CA GLY A 322 12.39 -3.61 -11.55
C GLY A 322 13.28 -4.72 -12.08
N LEU A 323 13.78 -5.53 -11.16
CA LEU A 323 14.53 -6.75 -11.45
C LEU A 323 13.88 -7.89 -10.69
N SER A 324 13.55 -8.97 -11.39
CA SER A 324 13.07 -10.21 -10.80
C SER A 324 14.03 -11.34 -11.21
N LEU A 325 14.77 -11.86 -10.24
CA LEU A 325 15.82 -12.85 -10.46
C LEU A 325 15.41 -14.18 -9.86
N LEU A 326 15.89 -15.29 -10.46
CA LEU A 326 15.76 -16.64 -9.94
C LEU A 326 14.30 -17.03 -9.64
N SER A 327 13.40 -16.77 -10.62
CA SER A 327 11.95 -17.02 -10.48
C SER A 327 11.34 -16.31 -9.27
N ASP A 328 11.58 -14.99 -9.18
CA ASP A 328 11.11 -14.08 -8.12
C ASP A 328 11.72 -14.34 -6.73
N ALA A 329 12.79 -15.16 -6.62
CA ALA A 329 13.50 -15.34 -5.37
C ALA A 329 14.20 -14.06 -4.88
N ILE A 330 14.57 -13.18 -5.79
CA ILE A 330 15.06 -11.83 -5.51
C ILE A 330 14.28 -10.85 -6.38
N VAL A 331 13.58 -9.93 -5.75
CA VAL A 331 12.84 -8.86 -6.43
C VAL A 331 13.36 -7.52 -5.96
N PHE A 332 13.72 -6.66 -6.89
CA PHE A 332 14.03 -5.26 -6.63
C PHE A 332 13.17 -4.40 -7.55
N GLN A 333 12.55 -3.38 -7.00
CA GLN A 333 11.80 -2.38 -7.77
C GLN A 333 12.11 -1.00 -7.22
N ALA A 334 12.35 -0.04 -8.11
CA ALA A 334 12.54 1.35 -7.75
C ALA A 334 11.79 2.24 -8.72
N SER A 335 11.17 3.28 -8.20
CA SER A 335 10.60 4.39 -8.96
C SER A 335 11.16 5.70 -8.46
N LEU A 336 11.47 6.59 -9.39
CA LEU A 336 11.89 7.95 -9.11
C LEU A 336 11.08 8.88 -9.99
N ASP A 337 10.54 9.94 -9.41
CA ASP A 337 9.78 10.94 -10.13
C ASP A 337 10.10 12.35 -9.63
N GLY A 338 9.76 13.35 -10.43
CA GLY A 338 9.99 14.74 -10.06
C GLY A 338 9.75 15.70 -11.21
N PRO A 339 9.89 17.01 -10.96
CA PRO A 339 9.84 18.04 -11.99
C PRO A 339 11.11 18.04 -12.84
N PHE A 340 11.02 18.52 -14.09
CA PHE A 340 12.19 18.89 -14.91
C PHE A 340 12.81 20.23 -14.49
N ALA A 341 12.00 21.08 -13.84
CA ALA A 341 12.48 22.34 -13.32
C ALA A 341 13.46 22.14 -12.17
N ALA A 342 14.36 23.08 -11.98
CA ALA A 342 15.23 23.09 -10.81
C ALA A 342 14.40 23.30 -9.54
N ALA A 343 14.74 22.58 -8.48
CA ALA A 343 14.10 22.73 -7.19
C ALA A 343 14.22 24.17 -6.65
N PRO A 344 13.22 24.67 -5.92
CA PRO A 344 13.28 26.01 -5.32
C PRO A 344 14.46 26.12 -4.35
N ALA A 345 15.13 27.27 -4.34
CA ALA A 345 16.26 27.52 -3.42
C ALA A 345 15.82 27.59 -1.94
N SER A 346 14.53 27.91 -1.71
CA SER A 346 13.93 27.97 -0.36
C SER A 346 12.44 27.69 -0.45
N GLY A 347 11.91 26.96 0.54
CA GLY A 347 10.49 26.58 0.59
C GLY A 347 10.15 25.56 -0.47
N GLY A 348 8.90 25.53 -0.90
CA GLY A 348 8.35 24.61 -1.90
C GLY A 348 7.41 23.56 -1.28
N THR A 349 6.77 22.82 -2.14
CA THR A 349 5.79 21.77 -1.82
C THR A 349 6.38 20.39 -2.11
N ILE A 350 5.68 19.34 -1.76
CA ILE A 350 6.09 17.95 -2.00
C ILE A 350 6.35 17.67 -3.49
N THR A 351 5.66 18.37 -4.39
CA THR A 351 5.75 18.18 -5.85
C THR A 351 6.93 18.92 -6.49
N ASP A 352 7.59 19.82 -5.76
CA ASP A 352 8.75 20.57 -6.24
C ASP A 352 10.06 19.81 -6.14
N TYR A 353 10.05 18.66 -5.48
CA TYR A 353 11.24 17.84 -5.20
C TYR A 353 11.06 16.42 -5.70
N PRO A 354 12.15 15.75 -6.13
CA PRO A 354 12.08 14.35 -6.50
C PRO A 354 11.61 13.46 -5.33
N HIS A 355 10.87 12.42 -5.68
CA HIS A 355 10.39 11.40 -4.80
C HIS A 355 10.93 10.03 -5.25
N LEU A 356 11.47 9.26 -4.33
CA LEU A 356 12.00 7.91 -4.56
C LEU A 356 11.20 6.90 -3.76
N ARG A 357 10.81 5.81 -4.41
CA ARG A 357 10.27 4.63 -3.74
C ARG A 357 11.01 3.39 -4.22
N GLY A 358 11.47 2.56 -3.29
CA GLY A 358 12.14 1.31 -3.56
C GLY A 358 11.56 0.16 -2.74
N VAL A 359 11.48 -1.02 -3.34
CA VAL A 359 11.07 -2.27 -2.69
C VAL A 359 12.12 -3.33 -3.00
N PHE A 360 12.53 -4.08 -1.98
CA PHE A 360 13.46 -5.17 -2.12
C PHE A 360 12.97 -6.40 -1.36
N THR A 361 12.88 -7.53 -2.04
CA THR A 361 12.44 -8.80 -1.45
C THR A 361 13.46 -9.89 -1.76
N VAL A 362 13.78 -10.68 -0.76
CA VAL A 362 14.51 -11.95 -0.89
C VAL A 362 13.62 -13.05 -0.32
N ALA A 363 13.18 -13.97 -1.18
CA ALA A 363 12.30 -15.06 -0.79
C ALA A 363 13.01 -16.06 0.12
N GLU A 364 12.22 -16.78 0.89
CA GLU A 364 12.70 -17.89 1.70
C GLU A 364 13.35 -18.99 0.83
N GLY A 365 14.43 -19.59 1.33
CA GLY A 365 15.16 -20.66 0.64
C GLY A 365 16.34 -20.19 -0.20
N PHE A 366 16.46 -18.89 -0.51
CA PHE A 366 17.60 -18.35 -1.23
C PHE A 366 18.82 -18.10 -0.34
N LEU A 367 18.63 -17.54 0.84
CA LEU A 367 19.69 -17.24 1.82
C LEU A 367 19.53 -18.12 3.07
N ALA A 368 20.10 -19.33 3.10
CA ALA A 368 20.28 -20.20 4.26
C ALA A 368 19.33 -19.92 5.47
N GLY A 369 18.01 -19.97 5.24
CA GLY A 369 16.98 -19.75 6.25
C GLY A 369 16.54 -18.29 6.43
N PHE A 370 17.19 -17.32 5.77
CA PHE A 370 16.76 -15.93 5.81
C PHE A 370 15.80 -15.60 4.66
N SER A 371 14.79 -14.79 4.97
CA SER A 371 14.02 -14.03 3.99
C SER A 371 13.94 -12.57 4.43
N PHE A 372 13.77 -11.68 3.46
CA PHE A 372 13.88 -10.26 3.70
C PHE A 372 12.91 -9.48 2.80
N ASP A 373 12.13 -8.59 3.40
CA ASP A 373 11.31 -7.62 2.69
C ASP A 373 11.66 -6.22 3.18
N ALA A 374 11.93 -5.31 2.26
CA ALA A 374 12.20 -3.92 2.58
C ALA A 374 11.42 -2.98 1.68
N LEU A 375 10.96 -1.90 2.29
CA LEU A 375 10.45 -0.71 1.63
C LEU A 375 11.31 0.46 2.04
N TYR A 376 11.68 1.28 1.09
CA TYR A 376 12.27 2.60 1.30
C TYR A 376 11.53 3.62 0.44
N GLU A 377 10.98 4.65 1.07
CA GLU A 377 10.30 5.74 0.39
C GLU A 377 10.83 7.07 0.92
N LYS A 378 11.19 7.98 0.04
CA LYS A 378 11.88 9.22 0.39
C LYS A 378 11.28 10.39 -0.37
N TYR A 379 10.79 11.35 0.39
CA TYR A 379 10.25 12.60 -0.10
C TYR A 379 11.28 13.73 0.04
N TYR A 380 11.06 14.85 -0.65
CA TYR A 380 11.85 16.07 -0.55
C TYR A 380 13.34 15.88 -0.84
N LEU A 381 13.71 15.05 -1.81
CA LEU A 381 15.10 14.83 -2.19
C LEU A 381 15.74 16.13 -2.72
N GLY A 382 16.84 16.58 -2.08
CA GLY A 382 17.55 17.82 -2.42
C GLY A 382 16.90 19.09 -1.84
N ALA A 383 15.86 18.95 -1.01
CA ALA A 383 15.20 20.09 -0.38
C ALA A 383 16.10 20.81 0.63
N PRO A 384 15.83 22.10 0.92
CA PRO A 384 16.54 22.84 1.95
C PRO A 384 16.21 22.31 3.37
N SER A 385 17.03 22.69 4.35
CA SER A 385 16.89 22.21 5.74
C SER A 385 15.55 22.59 6.39
N ALA A 386 14.92 23.67 5.96
CA ALA A 386 13.58 24.05 6.42
C ALA A 386 12.48 23.02 6.12
N LEU A 387 12.71 22.15 5.13
CA LEU A 387 11.84 21.05 4.75
C LEU A 387 12.43 19.67 5.14
N GLY A 388 13.39 19.64 6.05
CA GLY A 388 14.04 18.40 6.48
C GLY A 388 15.06 17.84 5.48
N GLY A 389 15.42 18.58 4.44
CA GLY A 389 16.46 18.19 3.49
C GLY A 389 17.85 18.69 3.89
N THR A 390 18.86 18.34 3.11
CA THR A 390 20.24 18.81 3.28
C THR A 390 20.71 19.69 2.12
N GLY A 391 19.85 19.98 1.14
CA GLY A 391 20.21 20.62 -0.12
C GLY A 391 21.03 19.74 -1.05
N ASN A 392 21.18 18.44 -0.74
CA ASN A 392 21.98 17.51 -1.52
C ASN A 392 21.28 16.13 -1.58
N ILE A 393 20.89 15.73 -2.78
CA ILE A 393 20.16 14.49 -3.04
C ILE A 393 20.88 13.26 -2.46
N TRP A 394 22.20 13.19 -2.60
CA TRP A 394 22.97 12.02 -2.13
C TRP A 394 23.04 11.90 -0.60
N LYS A 395 23.07 13.04 0.09
CA LYS A 395 23.00 13.06 1.56
C LYS A 395 21.59 12.72 2.03
N ASP A 396 20.58 13.22 1.34
CA ASP A 396 19.18 12.96 1.68
C ASP A 396 18.80 11.48 1.52
N LEU A 397 19.40 10.77 0.55
CA LEU A 397 19.18 9.33 0.37
C LEU A 397 19.57 8.48 1.58
N VAL A 398 20.44 8.94 2.45
CA VAL A 398 20.87 8.21 3.66
C VAL A 398 20.36 8.86 4.95
N SER A 399 19.68 10.00 4.86
CA SER A 399 19.04 10.66 6.00
C SER A 399 17.69 9.99 6.32
N PRO A 400 17.35 9.76 7.60
CA PRO A 400 16.04 9.23 7.99
C PRO A 400 14.91 10.27 7.84
N GLU A 401 15.24 11.56 7.72
CA GLU A 401 14.26 12.65 7.60
C GLU A 401 13.45 12.51 6.33
N ASN A 402 12.15 12.73 6.39
CA ASN A 402 11.22 12.54 5.25
C ASN A 402 11.29 11.16 4.59
N ALA A 403 11.69 10.12 5.35
CA ALA A 403 11.76 8.75 4.88
C ALA A 403 10.71 7.86 5.55
N VAL A 404 10.09 6.99 4.75
CA VAL A 404 9.31 5.86 5.24
C VAL A 404 10.12 4.59 4.97
N ILE A 405 10.46 3.88 6.03
CA ILE A 405 11.28 2.67 5.95
C ILE A 405 10.49 1.53 6.58
N GLY A 406 10.32 0.44 5.84
CA GLY A 406 9.81 -0.82 6.36
C GLY A 406 10.82 -1.93 6.11
N ALA A 407 11.08 -2.76 7.12
CA ALA A 407 11.91 -3.94 6.96
C ALA A 407 11.31 -5.09 7.74
N LYS A 408 11.17 -6.25 7.09
CA LYS A 408 10.80 -7.51 7.71
C LYS A 408 11.90 -8.52 7.42
N ILE A 409 12.50 -9.05 8.45
CA ILE A 409 13.55 -10.06 8.37
C ILE A 409 13.03 -11.31 9.06
N ASN A 410 13.01 -12.44 8.35
CA ASN A 410 12.70 -13.71 8.95
C ASN A 410 13.92 -14.62 8.91
N TYR A 411 14.12 -15.37 9.96
CA TYR A 411 15.11 -16.43 10.04
C TYR A 411 14.42 -17.73 10.41
N ARG A 412 14.48 -18.70 9.49
CA ARG A 412 13.90 -20.04 9.67
C ARG A 412 14.97 -21.06 10.04
N THR A 413 14.69 -21.84 11.06
CA THR A 413 15.47 -23.03 11.40
C THR A 413 14.51 -24.19 11.70
N GLY A 414 14.40 -25.15 10.75
CA GLY A 414 13.37 -26.18 10.78
C GLY A 414 11.97 -25.55 10.73
N PRO A 415 11.05 -25.96 11.63
CA PRO A 415 9.72 -25.34 11.69
C PRO A 415 9.69 -23.99 12.41
N ALA A 416 10.75 -23.60 13.13
CA ALA A 416 10.81 -22.34 13.86
C ALA A 416 11.21 -21.18 12.97
N VAL A 417 10.48 -20.08 13.10
CA VAL A 417 10.76 -18.81 12.40
C VAL A 417 10.86 -17.68 13.42
N LEU A 418 11.96 -16.95 13.38
CA LEU A 418 12.15 -15.70 14.10
C LEU A 418 11.93 -14.54 13.14
N SER A 419 10.98 -13.67 13.43
CA SER A 419 10.62 -12.51 12.59
C SER A 419 10.91 -11.23 13.32
N LEU A 420 11.72 -10.35 12.69
CA LEU A 420 11.93 -8.97 13.11
C LEU A 420 11.21 -8.07 12.12
N LEU A 421 10.31 -7.24 12.63
CA LEU A 421 9.69 -6.14 11.89
C LEU A 421 10.25 -4.83 12.42
N TYR A 422 10.64 -3.93 11.50
CA TYR A 422 11.11 -2.58 11.81
C TYR A 422 10.42 -1.61 10.86
N ASN A 423 9.83 -0.55 11.40
CA ASN A 423 9.25 0.53 10.62
C ASN A 423 9.72 1.88 11.17
N LEU A 424 10.15 2.76 10.29
CA LEU A 424 10.27 4.19 10.49
C LEU A 424 9.23 4.87 9.62
N HIS A 425 8.29 5.57 10.21
CA HIS A 425 7.23 6.24 9.45
C HIS A 425 6.77 7.53 10.14
N TYR A 426 6.13 8.39 9.38
CA TYR A 426 5.47 9.56 9.93
C TYR A 426 4.20 9.13 10.68
N ASP A 427 4.05 9.57 11.92
CA ASP A 427 2.85 9.38 12.71
C ASP A 427 1.97 10.64 12.63
N PRO A 428 0.82 10.57 11.95
CA PRO A 428 -0.05 11.72 11.78
C PRO A 428 -0.69 12.21 13.09
N ALA A 429 -0.77 11.35 14.11
CA ALA A 429 -1.33 11.72 15.41
C ALA A 429 -0.36 12.58 16.23
N THR A 430 0.94 12.36 16.12
CA THR A 430 1.96 13.14 16.81
C THR A 430 2.63 14.20 15.95
N GLY A 431 2.48 14.12 14.62
CA GLY A 431 3.13 15.01 13.65
C GLY A 431 4.64 14.83 13.59
N SER A 432 5.15 13.64 13.90
CA SER A 432 6.57 13.33 13.96
C SER A 432 6.91 11.94 13.38
N TYR A 433 8.18 11.73 13.04
CA TYR A 433 8.64 10.40 12.64
C TYR A 433 8.85 9.51 13.86
N VAL A 434 8.30 8.31 13.82
CA VAL A 434 8.37 7.31 14.89
C VAL A 434 8.97 6.01 14.38
N VAL A 435 9.66 5.32 15.28
CA VAL A 435 10.17 3.98 15.02
C VAL A 435 9.32 2.98 15.78
N THR A 436 8.80 1.99 15.05
CA THR A 436 8.13 0.83 15.65
C THR A 436 8.89 -0.44 15.30
N SER A 437 8.99 -1.37 16.24
CA SER A 437 9.63 -2.65 16.02
C SER A 437 8.96 -3.77 16.78
N SER A 438 8.94 -4.95 16.18
CA SER A 438 8.36 -6.15 16.79
C SER A 438 9.28 -7.35 16.52
N LEU A 439 9.54 -8.12 17.54
CA LEU A 439 10.26 -9.41 17.44
C LEU A 439 9.29 -10.53 17.83
N MET A 440 9.09 -11.47 16.94
CA MET A 440 8.18 -12.59 17.13
C MET A 440 8.87 -13.89 16.79
N SER A 441 8.65 -14.92 17.62
CA SER A 441 9.00 -16.30 17.30
C SER A 441 7.74 -17.07 16.95
N SER A 442 7.78 -17.83 15.87
CA SER A 442 6.66 -18.66 15.44
C SER A 442 7.12 -20.06 15.03
N ILE A 443 6.18 -20.99 14.98
CA ILE A 443 6.36 -22.33 14.44
C ILE A 443 5.40 -22.48 13.26
N GLN A 444 5.94 -22.86 12.11
CA GLN A 444 5.17 -23.08 10.88
C GLN A 444 5.14 -24.57 10.55
N PHE A 445 3.96 -25.08 10.26
CA PHE A 445 3.68 -26.48 9.97
C PHE A 445 3.17 -26.64 8.54
#